data_dab011b22d001bef70a2a9657159b134
#
_entry.id   dab011b22d001bef70a2a9657159b134
#
_cell.length_a   1.000
_cell.length_b   1.000
_cell.length_c   1.000
_cell.angle_alpha   90.00
_cell.angle_beta   90.00
_cell.angle_gamma   90.00
#
_symmetry.space_group_name_H-M   'P 1'
#
loop_
_entity.id
_entity.type
_entity.pdbx_description
1 polymer ?
#
loop_
_entity_poly.entity_id
_entity_poly.type
_entity_poly.pdbx_seq_one_letter_code
_entity_poly.pdbx_strand_id
1 'polypeptide(L)'
;MEEQKNKRGKVGLAAFLLADVLLIGAAAYMIVMRQQDIPAGVSLSSTAAATTETWMAETEAASTEPEESVPLELTDEIDSRFAYVWNVTEDRVLAEKNGQERMYPASMTKLMTLLLACESGIAMDTPYVFDKDMLDPLIAQGASRVGFEPEETVTFADLLYGSILSSGGDATAALAEVVDGDEASFAKHMNRRAQDLGMFDTHFVNASGLHDDEHYSTARDIALLLEKTLENATCREILSTSVYTTSRNSVHPNGMEIRSVVELRMQDYQPEQVKFQGGKTGFTDQAGYCLASFAEQGSDPKGA
;
A
#
# COMPACT_ATOMS: atom_id res chain seq x y z
N MET A 1 16.59 -37.76 -1.52
CA MET A 1 17.32 -36.73 -0.71
C MET A 1 17.41 -35.39 -1.40
N GLU A 2 17.37 -35.30 -2.74
CA GLU A 2 17.36 -34.04 -3.49
C GLU A 2 16.00 -33.31 -3.42
N GLU A 3 14.89 -34.01 -3.41
CA GLU A 3 13.55 -33.42 -3.34
C GLU A 3 13.25 -32.69 -2.00
N GLN A 4 13.82 -33.16 -0.90
CA GLN A 4 13.74 -32.50 0.39
C GLN A 4 14.60 -31.22 0.47
N LYS A 5 15.67 -31.12 -0.31
CA LYS A 5 16.50 -29.91 -0.39
C LYS A 5 15.83 -28.78 -1.15
N ASN A 6 15.05 -29.13 -2.19
CA ASN A 6 14.34 -28.12 -3.01
C ASN A 6 13.12 -27.53 -2.27
N LYS A 7 12.40 -28.34 -1.47
CA LYS A 7 11.32 -27.81 -0.59
C LYS A 7 11.89 -26.91 0.52
N ARG A 8 13.04 -27.25 1.10
CA ARG A 8 13.70 -26.41 2.11
C ARG A 8 14.22 -25.09 1.54
N GLY A 9 14.62 -25.04 0.27
CA GLY A 9 15.05 -23.78 -0.38
C GLY A 9 13.90 -22.80 -0.62
N LYS A 10 12.71 -23.28 -1.02
CA LYS A 10 11.53 -22.44 -1.25
C LYS A 10 10.89 -21.95 0.05
N VAL A 11 10.84 -22.80 1.07
CA VAL A 11 10.38 -22.41 2.42
C VAL A 11 11.37 -21.46 3.08
N GLY A 12 12.68 -21.67 2.85
CA GLY A 12 13.73 -20.76 3.34
C GLY A 12 13.63 -19.34 2.75
N LEU A 13 13.24 -19.20 1.49
CA LEU A 13 13.11 -17.90 0.83
C LEU A 13 11.90 -17.09 1.39
N ALA A 14 10.75 -17.74 1.57
CA ALA A 14 9.58 -17.09 2.17
C ALA A 14 9.81 -16.79 3.66
N ALA A 15 10.47 -17.67 4.41
CA ALA A 15 10.80 -17.46 5.80
C ALA A 15 11.88 -16.39 6.00
N PHE A 16 12.85 -16.24 5.07
CA PHE A 16 13.85 -15.16 5.11
C PHE A 16 13.24 -13.79 4.82
N LEU A 17 12.31 -13.69 3.85
CA LEU A 17 11.56 -12.46 3.59
C LEU A 17 10.74 -11.99 4.80
N LEU A 18 10.32 -12.92 5.64
CA LEU A 18 9.53 -12.65 6.84
C LEU A 18 10.41 -12.43 8.09
N ALA A 19 11.55 -13.10 8.23
CA ALA A 19 12.43 -12.96 9.39
C ALA A 19 13.05 -11.56 9.48
N ASP A 20 13.36 -10.95 8.34
CA ASP A 20 13.92 -9.59 8.30
C ASP A 20 12.87 -8.50 8.55
N VAL A 21 11.57 -8.80 8.37
CA VAL A 21 10.44 -7.93 8.68
C VAL A 21 10.12 -7.87 10.20
N LEU A 22 10.63 -8.83 10.97
CA LEU A 22 10.31 -9.05 12.39
C LEU A 22 10.90 -8.03 13.37
N LEU A 23 11.73 -7.09 12.94
CA LEU A 23 12.35 -6.08 13.83
C LEU A 23 11.49 -4.85 14.11
N ILE A 24 10.28 -4.77 13.55
CA ILE A 24 9.33 -3.68 13.82
C ILE A 24 8.21 -4.26 14.67
N GLY A 25 8.23 -3.99 15.99
CA GLY A 25 7.29 -4.54 16.97
C GLY A 25 5.81 -4.34 16.60
N ALA A 26 4.98 -5.30 17.00
CA ALA A 26 3.50 -5.41 16.92
C ALA A 26 2.84 -4.52 15.85
N ALA A 27 2.89 -4.95 14.57
CA ALA A 27 2.33 -4.20 13.46
C ALA A 27 1.40 -5.07 12.60
N ALA A 28 0.33 -4.49 12.06
CA ALA A 28 -0.34 -5.07 10.90
C ALA A 28 0.58 -4.87 9.69
N TYR A 29 0.99 -5.93 9.04
CA TYR A 29 1.98 -5.90 7.98
C TYR A 29 1.37 -6.30 6.64
N MET A 30 1.68 -5.52 5.62
CA MET A 30 1.25 -5.82 4.27
C MET A 30 2.33 -5.45 3.26
N ILE A 31 2.64 -6.37 2.36
CA ILE A 31 3.53 -6.15 1.23
C ILE A 31 2.78 -6.50 -0.06
N VAL A 32 2.68 -5.55 -0.98
CA VAL A 32 2.22 -5.78 -2.35
C VAL A 32 3.46 -5.87 -3.25
N MET A 33 3.66 -7.00 -3.95
CA MET A 33 4.83 -7.23 -4.80
C MET A 33 4.45 -7.18 -6.28
N ARG A 34 5.29 -6.57 -7.10
CA ARG A 34 5.17 -6.56 -8.55
C ARG A 34 6.46 -7.05 -9.20
N GLN A 35 6.35 -7.95 -10.17
CA GLN A 35 7.47 -8.39 -11.00
C GLN A 35 7.62 -7.46 -12.20
N GLN A 36 8.85 -7.11 -12.58
CA GLN A 36 9.09 -6.29 -13.77
C GLN A 36 8.76 -7.08 -15.04
N ASP A 37 8.02 -6.46 -15.97
CA ASP A 37 7.70 -7.03 -17.27
C ASP A 37 8.98 -7.22 -18.09
N ILE A 38 9.25 -8.46 -18.49
CA ILE A 38 10.26 -8.78 -19.49
C ILE A 38 9.66 -8.41 -20.84
N PRO A 39 10.29 -7.57 -21.67
CA PRO A 39 9.75 -7.22 -22.97
C PRO A 39 9.67 -8.46 -23.87
N ALA A 40 8.46 -8.84 -24.27
CA ALA A 40 8.20 -9.86 -25.26
C ALA A 40 8.64 -9.37 -26.64
N GLY A 41 9.76 -9.87 -27.12
CA GLY A 41 10.25 -9.51 -28.45
C GLY A 41 11.35 -10.40 -28.97
N VAL A 42 11.06 -11.66 -29.29
CA VAL A 42 11.71 -12.35 -30.42
C VAL A 42 10.72 -13.30 -31.07
N SER A 43 10.21 -12.90 -32.23
CA SER A 43 9.50 -13.76 -33.18
C SER A 43 10.53 -14.59 -33.95
N LEU A 44 10.47 -15.90 -33.83
CA LEU A 44 11.15 -16.82 -34.76
C LEU A 44 10.10 -17.46 -35.64
N SER A 45 10.05 -17.03 -36.89
CA SER A 45 9.38 -17.70 -37.98
C SER A 45 10.11 -18.99 -38.32
N SER A 46 9.41 -20.10 -38.39
CA SER A 46 9.91 -21.33 -39.02
C SER A 46 8.81 -21.91 -39.89
N THR A 47 9.03 -21.80 -41.18
CA THR A 47 8.41 -22.62 -42.24
C THR A 47 9.17 -23.92 -42.32
N ALA A 48 8.47 -25.05 -42.29
CA ALA A 48 8.81 -26.25 -43.06
C ALA A 48 7.73 -27.33 -42.96
N ALA A 49 7.55 -27.98 -44.06
CA ALA A 49 6.48 -28.78 -44.56
C ALA A 49 6.31 -30.18 -43.92
N ALA A 50 5.14 -30.72 -44.24
CA ALA A 50 4.60 -32.01 -43.88
C ALA A 50 5.44 -33.24 -44.24
N THR A 51 5.34 -34.30 -43.39
CA THR A 51 5.15 -35.68 -43.85
C THR A 51 4.44 -36.49 -42.74
N THR A 52 3.43 -37.19 -43.20
CA THR A 52 2.55 -38.11 -42.49
C THR A 52 3.31 -39.41 -42.13
N GLU A 53 3.24 -39.82 -40.87
CA GLU A 53 3.20 -41.25 -40.54
C GLU A 53 2.54 -41.47 -39.17
N THR A 54 1.54 -42.34 -39.19
CA THR A 54 0.69 -42.77 -38.09
C THR A 54 1.41 -43.74 -37.19
N TRP A 55 1.54 -43.40 -35.90
CA TRP A 55 1.71 -44.37 -34.83
C TRP A 55 0.87 -43.96 -33.62
N MET A 56 -0.14 -44.82 -33.34
CA MET A 56 -0.88 -44.72 -32.07
C MET A 56 0.05 -45.12 -30.94
N ALA A 57 0.35 -44.14 -30.07
CA ALA A 57 0.79 -44.41 -28.70
C ALA A 57 -0.05 -43.46 -27.83
N GLU A 58 -0.93 -44.08 -27.03
CA GLU A 58 -1.57 -43.41 -25.91
C GLU A 58 -0.46 -42.90 -24.99
N THR A 59 -0.24 -41.61 -25.05
CA THR A 59 0.49 -40.92 -24.00
C THR A 59 -0.57 -40.17 -23.18
N GLU A 60 -0.84 -40.68 -21.98
CA GLU A 60 -1.48 -39.88 -20.95
C GLU A 60 -0.71 -38.57 -20.85
N ALA A 61 -1.27 -37.52 -21.44
CA ALA A 61 -0.86 -36.15 -21.13
C ALA A 61 -1.27 -35.91 -19.67
N ALA A 62 -0.31 -36.07 -18.78
CA ALA A 62 -0.45 -35.52 -17.44
C ALA A 62 -0.65 -34.02 -17.60
N SER A 63 -1.90 -33.58 -17.49
CA SER A 63 -2.26 -32.19 -17.30
C SER A 63 -1.67 -31.82 -15.92
N THR A 64 -0.50 -31.26 -15.91
CA THR A 64 -0.02 -30.51 -14.75
C THR A 64 -0.82 -29.23 -14.69
N GLU A 65 -2.01 -29.27 -14.08
CA GLU A 65 -2.60 -28.07 -13.51
C GLU A 65 -1.53 -27.45 -12.60
N PRO A 66 -1.32 -26.13 -12.68
CA PRO A 66 -0.39 -25.47 -11.75
C PRO A 66 -0.87 -25.79 -10.34
N GLU A 67 -0.02 -26.42 -9.53
CA GLU A 67 -0.31 -26.67 -8.10
C GLU A 67 -0.70 -25.32 -7.51
N GLU A 68 -1.96 -25.17 -7.14
CA GLU A 68 -2.47 -24.01 -6.42
C GLU A 68 -1.67 -23.94 -5.10
N SER A 69 -0.68 -23.06 -5.08
CA SER A 69 0.20 -22.97 -3.92
C SER A 69 -0.60 -22.34 -2.77
N VAL A 70 -0.91 -23.16 -1.77
CA VAL A 70 -1.56 -22.73 -0.54
C VAL A 70 -0.73 -21.58 0.08
N PRO A 71 -1.35 -20.45 0.47
CA PRO A 71 -0.64 -19.38 1.15
C PRO A 71 0.12 -19.89 2.37
N LEU A 72 1.29 -19.30 2.64
CA LEU A 72 2.02 -19.58 3.87
C LEU A 72 1.22 -19.01 5.05
N GLU A 73 0.80 -19.87 5.96
CA GLU A 73 0.22 -19.47 7.22
C GLU A 73 1.34 -18.93 8.14
N LEU A 74 1.25 -17.66 8.49
CA LEU A 74 2.21 -16.99 9.37
C LEU A 74 1.86 -17.30 10.83
N THR A 75 2.83 -17.88 11.53
CA THR A 75 2.68 -18.31 12.93
C THR A 75 3.01 -17.19 13.92
N ASP A 76 3.06 -17.54 15.22
CA ASP A 76 3.44 -16.62 16.31
C ASP A 76 4.92 -16.20 16.29
N GLU A 77 5.70 -16.67 15.31
CA GLU A 77 7.06 -16.15 15.04
C GLU A 77 7.03 -14.70 14.53
N ILE A 78 5.88 -14.22 14.06
CA ILE A 78 5.66 -12.79 13.76
C ILE A 78 4.80 -12.17 14.86
N ASP A 79 5.30 -11.07 15.45
CA ASP A 79 4.60 -10.31 16.50
C ASP A 79 3.31 -9.64 15.99
N SER A 80 3.19 -9.44 14.68
CA SER A 80 1.99 -8.85 14.08
C SER A 80 0.76 -9.73 14.31
N ARG A 81 -0.35 -9.13 14.76
CA ARG A 81 -1.64 -9.83 14.92
C ARG A 81 -2.32 -10.11 13.59
N PHE A 82 -2.08 -9.24 12.61
CA PHE A 82 -2.67 -9.30 11.28
C PHE A 82 -1.57 -9.12 10.25
N ALA A 83 -1.55 -9.95 9.22
CA ALA A 83 -0.63 -9.82 8.10
C ALA A 83 -1.28 -10.36 6.82
N TYR A 84 -0.98 -9.73 5.69
CA TYR A 84 -1.42 -10.18 4.38
C TYR A 84 -0.37 -9.80 3.35
N VAL A 85 0.17 -10.79 2.65
CA VAL A 85 1.18 -10.61 1.62
C VAL A 85 0.62 -11.09 0.29
N TRP A 86 0.48 -10.18 -0.65
CA TRP A 86 -0.13 -10.45 -1.94
C TRP A 86 0.83 -10.15 -3.09
N ASN A 87 1.01 -11.13 -3.99
CA ASN A 87 1.70 -10.93 -5.26
C ASN A 87 0.66 -10.47 -6.31
N VAL A 88 0.68 -9.17 -6.61
CA VAL A 88 -0.27 -8.58 -7.56
C VAL A 88 -0.01 -8.97 -9.01
N THR A 89 1.20 -9.43 -9.36
CA THR A 89 1.52 -9.88 -10.71
C THR A 89 0.96 -11.28 -10.99
N GLU A 90 1.00 -12.15 -9.99
CA GLU A 90 0.50 -13.52 -10.06
C GLU A 90 -0.93 -13.66 -9.53
N ASP A 91 -1.51 -12.55 -9.05
CA ASP A 91 -2.82 -12.47 -8.40
C ASP A 91 -3.02 -13.58 -7.35
N ARG A 92 -2.05 -13.73 -6.46
CA ARG A 92 -2.11 -14.76 -5.41
C ARG A 92 -1.60 -14.28 -4.07
N VAL A 93 -2.21 -14.80 -3.02
CA VAL A 93 -1.74 -14.60 -1.64
C VAL A 93 -0.50 -15.44 -1.41
N LEU A 94 0.58 -14.81 -0.94
CA LEU A 94 1.83 -15.48 -0.60
C LEU A 94 1.83 -15.96 0.85
N ALA A 95 1.33 -15.12 1.76
CA ALA A 95 1.30 -15.43 3.18
C ALA A 95 0.20 -14.61 3.88
N GLU A 96 -0.40 -15.18 4.92
CA GLU A 96 -1.37 -14.45 5.74
C GLU A 96 -1.33 -14.87 7.21
N LYS A 97 -1.80 -13.97 8.09
CA LYS A 97 -2.14 -14.20 9.49
C LYS A 97 -3.37 -13.35 9.81
N ASN A 98 -4.50 -13.98 10.12
CA ASN A 98 -5.76 -13.29 10.44
C ASN A 98 -6.12 -12.20 9.39
N GLY A 99 -5.78 -12.44 8.11
CA GLY A 99 -5.84 -11.43 7.05
C GLY A 99 -7.24 -10.88 6.79
N GLN A 100 -8.28 -11.63 7.14
CA GLN A 100 -9.69 -11.30 6.95
C GLN A 100 -10.38 -10.87 8.26
N GLU A 101 -9.68 -10.88 9.39
CA GLU A 101 -10.24 -10.42 10.66
C GLU A 101 -10.24 -8.88 10.71
N ARG A 102 -11.27 -8.32 11.37
CA ARG A 102 -11.37 -6.86 11.53
C ARG A 102 -10.29 -6.32 12.43
N MET A 103 -9.72 -5.20 11.99
CA MET A 103 -8.71 -4.43 12.69
C MET A 103 -8.97 -2.93 12.55
N TYR A 104 -8.34 -2.14 13.40
CA TYR A 104 -8.31 -0.68 13.23
C TYR A 104 -7.17 -0.31 12.28
N PRO A 105 -7.47 0.35 11.13
CA PRO A 105 -6.46 0.65 10.12
C PRO A 105 -5.55 1.82 10.47
N ALA A 106 -5.90 2.64 11.47
CA ALA A 106 -5.21 3.88 11.76
C ALA A 106 -4.97 4.71 10.48
N SER A 107 -3.82 5.37 10.37
CA SER A 107 -3.52 6.21 9.20
C SER A 107 -3.31 5.47 7.87
N MET A 108 -3.44 4.13 7.80
CA MET A 108 -3.57 3.44 6.51
C MET A 108 -4.85 3.86 5.78
N THR A 109 -5.87 4.33 6.50
CA THR A 109 -7.06 5.00 5.98
C THR A 109 -6.75 6.07 4.92
N LYS A 110 -5.63 6.78 5.06
CA LYS A 110 -5.20 7.83 4.13
C LYS A 110 -4.87 7.34 2.71
N LEU A 111 -4.75 6.04 2.51
CA LEU A 111 -4.71 5.45 1.17
C LEU A 111 -6.03 5.69 0.42
N MET A 112 -7.17 5.52 1.08
CA MET A 112 -8.49 5.81 0.49
C MET A 112 -8.65 7.32 0.26
N THR A 113 -8.21 8.15 1.19
CA THR A 113 -8.24 9.61 1.02
C THR A 113 -7.39 10.06 -0.17
N LEU A 114 -6.17 9.52 -0.32
CA LEU A 114 -5.31 9.79 -1.46
C LEU A 114 -5.98 9.36 -2.78
N LEU A 115 -6.53 8.14 -2.82
CA LEU A 115 -7.17 7.60 -4.01
C LEU A 115 -8.33 8.49 -4.47
N LEU A 116 -9.26 8.83 -3.58
CA LEU A 116 -10.41 9.68 -3.91
C LEU A 116 -10.00 11.09 -4.31
N ALA A 117 -9.01 11.66 -3.64
CA ALA A 117 -8.49 12.97 -3.98
C ALA A 117 -7.85 12.97 -5.37
N CYS A 118 -7.08 11.94 -5.73
CA CYS A 118 -6.51 11.79 -7.07
C CYS A 118 -7.57 11.49 -8.15
N GLU A 119 -8.65 10.78 -7.80
CA GLU A 119 -9.78 10.49 -8.71
C GLU A 119 -10.70 11.70 -8.93
N SER A 120 -10.65 12.71 -8.08
CA SER A 120 -11.53 13.91 -8.13
C SER A 120 -11.34 14.77 -9.38
N GLY A 121 -10.18 14.69 -10.02
CA GLY A 121 -9.82 15.53 -11.17
C GLY A 121 -9.51 16.99 -10.81
N ILE A 122 -9.38 17.33 -9.53
CA ILE A 122 -9.00 18.66 -9.06
C ILE A 122 -7.55 18.96 -9.48
N ALA A 123 -7.30 20.17 -10.01
CA ALA A 123 -5.98 20.56 -10.48
C ALA A 123 -4.99 20.66 -9.30
N MET A 124 -3.75 20.23 -9.53
CA MET A 124 -2.70 20.17 -8.51
C MET A 124 -2.36 21.55 -7.90
N ASP A 125 -2.52 22.60 -8.67
CA ASP A 125 -2.27 24.00 -8.27
C ASP A 125 -3.49 24.70 -7.66
N THR A 126 -4.62 23.98 -7.47
CA THR A 126 -5.81 24.54 -6.81
C THR A 126 -5.45 25.01 -5.41
N PRO A 127 -5.67 26.30 -5.09
CA PRO A 127 -5.31 26.83 -3.78
C PRO A 127 -6.32 26.41 -2.71
N TYR A 128 -5.82 26.18 -1.52
CA TYR A 128 -6.59 25.95 -0.30
C TYR A 128 -6.07 26.89 0.80
N VAL A 129 -6.97 27.50 1.58
CA VAL A 129 -6.62 28.37 2.70
C VAL A 129 -7.08 27.70 3.99
N PHE A 130 -6.15 27.49 4.92
CA PHE A 130 -6.46 26.84 6.18
C PHE A 130 -7.26 27.77 7.11
N ASP A 131 -8.35 27.20 7.67
CA ASP A 131 -9.12 27.86 8.72
C ASP A 131 -8.66 27.37 10.11
N LYS A 132 -8.65 28.31 11.07
CA LYS A 132 -8.35 28.02 12.46
C LYS A 132 -9.34 27.02 13.07
N ASP A 133 -10.62 27.14 12.73
CA ASP A 133 -11.69 26.29 13.27
C ASP A 133 -11.53 24.81 12.84
N MET A 134 -10.89 24.57 11.69
CA MET A 134 -10.54 23.23 11.24
C MET A 134 -9.28 22.68 11.95
N LEU A 135 -8.29 23.55 12.20
CA LEU A 135 -7.02 23.14 12.80
C LEU A 135 -7.10 22.87 14.31
N ASP A 136 -7.87 23.68 15.06
CA ASP A 136 -7.95 23.60 16.51
C ASP A 136 -8.40 22.22 17.03
N PRO A 137 -9.43 21.55 16.47
CA PRO A 137 -9.82 20.21 16.90
C PRO A 137 -8.74 19.15 16.66
N LEU A 138 -8.00 19.24 15.56
CA LEU A 138 -6.91 18.31 15.23
C LEU A 138 -5.73 18.45 16.19
N ILE A 139 -5.43 19.70 16.59
CA ILE A 139 -4.41 20.02 17.60
C ILE A 139 -4.83 19.44 18.97
N ALA A 140 -6.08 19.64 19.35
CA ALA A 140 -6.61 19.18 20.63
C ALA A 140 -6.63 17.63 20.74
N GLN A 141 -6.83 16.94 19.63
CA GLN A 141 -6.84 15.47 19.54
C GLN A 141 -5.43 14.87 19.42
N GLY A 142 -4.39 15.70 19.30
CA GLY A 142 -3.01 15.21 19.12
C GLY A 142 -2.80 14.51 17.77
N ALA A 143 -3.58 14.86 16.74
CA ALA A 143 -3.42 14.30 15.41
C ALA A 143 -2.04 14.63 14.83
N SER A 144 -1.45 13.69 14.09
CA SER A 144 -0.26 13.99 13.27
C SER A 144 -0.61 15.10 12.29
N ARG A 145 0.28 16.07 12.11
CA ARG A 145 0.05 17.22 11.20
C ARG A 145 1.28 17.49 10.35
N VAL A 146 1.05 18.06 9.18
CA VAL A 146 2.11 18.69 8.36
C VAL A 146 2.67 19.89 9.12
N GLY A 147 1.78 20.68 9.72
CA GLY A 147 2.10 21.89 10.46
C GLY A 147 1.71 23.16 9.73
N PHE A 148 0.69 23.08 8.86
CA PHE A 148 0.11 24.26 8.23
C PHE A 148 -0.54 25.17 9.27
N GLU A 149 -0.47 26.49 9.03
CA GLU A 149 -0.93 27.52 9.94
C GLU A 149 -2.28 28.12 9.48
N PRO A 150 -3.08 28.73 10.38
CA PRO A 150 -4.27 29.49 9.99
C PRO A 150 -3.93 30.58 8.97
N GLU A 151 -4.83 30.82 8.01
CA GLU A 151 -4.69 31.75 6.89
C GLU A 151 -3.54 31.40 5.91
N GLU A 152 -2.86 30.28 6.10
CA GLU A 152 -1.87 29.81 5.16
C GLU A 152 -2.53 29.29 3.89
N THR A 153 -2.03 29.74 2.74
CA THR A 153 -2.47 29.25 1.42
C THR A 153 -1.49 28.20 0.91
N VAL A 154 -2.00 27.01 0.61
CA VAL A 154 -1.24 25.88 0.04
C VAL A 154 -1.91 25.40 -1.22
N THR A 155 -1.26 24.53 -1.99
CA THR A 155 -1.84 23.92 -3.18
C THR A 155 -2.47 22.54 -2.86
N PHE A 156 -3.34 22.07 -3.73
CA PHE A 156 -3.90 20.71 -3.64
C PHE A 156 -2.80 19.65 -3.64
N ALA A 157 -1.70 19.85 -4.40
CA ALA A 157 -0.54 19.01 -4.36
C ALA A 157 0.11 18.96 -2.96
N ASP A 158 0.26 20.11 -2.29
CA ASP A 158 0.81 20.17 -0.93
C ASP A 158 -0.02 19.36 0.06
N LEU A 159 -1.35 19.36 -0.11
CA LEU A 159 -2.26 18.54 0.70
C LEU A 159 -2.08 17.05 0.44
N LEU A 160 -1.97 16.63 -0.83
CA LEU A 160 -1.76 15.23 -1.19
C LEU A 160 -0.45 14.68 -0.59
N TYR A 161 0.67 15.37 -0.83
CA TYR A 161 1.97 14.98 -0.29
C TYR A 161 2.00 15.05 1.24
N GLY A 162 1.42 16.09 1.84
CA GLY A 162 1.32 16.25 3.28
C GLY A 162 0.53 15.14 3.96
N SER A 163 -0.59 14.71 3.38
CA SER A 163 -1.42 13.63 3.92
C SER A 163 -0.68 12.29 3.98
N ILE A 164 0.21 12.01 3.05
CA ILE A 164 0.91 10.72 2.94
C ILE A 164 2.27 10.77 3.64
N LEU A 165 3.16 11.70 3.29
CA LEU A 165 4.54 11.69 3.74
C LEU A 165 4.64 11.91 5.26
N SER A 166 4.03 12.96 5.79
CA SER A 166 4.01 13.26 7.24
C SER A 166 2.81 12.64 7.97
N SER A 167 1.92 11.95 7.24
CA SER A 167 0.65 11.46 7.79
C SER A 167 -0.25 12.60 8.33
N GLY A 168 -0.19 13.80 7.71
CA GLY A 168 -0.84 15.02 8.16
C GLY A 168 -2.36 14.92 8.20
N GLY A 169 -2.95 15.02 9.39
CA GLY A 169 -4.40 15.08 9.60
C GLY A 169 -4.98 16.41 9.12
N ASP A 170 -4.23 17.51 9.23
CA ASP A 170 -4.56 18.82 8.67
C ASP A 170 -4.73 18.75 7.15
N ALA A 171 -3.73 18.23 6.46
CA ALA A 171 -3.82 18.01 5.01
C ALA A 171 -4.97 17.07 4.63
N THR A 172 -5.21 16.02 5.42
CA THR A 172 -6.27 15.03 5.17
C THR A 172 -7.67 15.62 5.32
N ALA A 173 -7.88 16.43 6.37
CA ALA A 173 -9.15 17.15 6.59
C ALA A 173 -9.42 18.16 5.47
N ALA A 174 -8.40 18.90 5.04
CA ALA A 174 -8.49 19.81 3.91
C ALA A 174 -8.83 19.08 2.60
N LEU A 175 -8.24 17.89 2.34
CA LEU A 175 -8.60 17.07 1.18
C LEU A 175 -10.07 16.66 1.21
N ALA A 176 -10.59 16.23 2.37
CA ALA A 176 -11.99 15.86 2.51
C ALA A 176 -12.93 17.05 2.24
N GLU A 177 -12.59 18.24 2.73
CA GLU A 177 -13.35 19.46 2.48
C GLU A 177 -13.32 19.87 0.99
N VAL A 178 -12.14 19.85 0.37
CA VAL A 178 -11.97 20.23 -1.05
C VAL A 178 -12.71 19.28 -1.99
N VAL A 179 -12.73 17.98 -1.69
CA VAL A 179 -13.33 16.96 -2.59
C VAL A 179 -14.84 16.86 -2.42
N ASP A 180 -15.35 16.83 -1.18
CA ASP A 180 -16.77 16.56 -0.91
C ASP A 180 -17.44 17.62 -0.02
N GLY A 181 -16.74 18.70 0.32
CA GLY A 181 -17.27 19.85 1.09
C GLY A 181 -17.23 19.67 2.60
N ASP A 182 -17.25 18.43 3.10
CA ASP A 182 -17.12 18.13 4.53
C ASP A 182 -16.67 16.67 4.77
N GLU A 183 -16.13 16.39 5.97
CA GLU A 183 -15.61 15.07 6.31
C GLU A 183 -16.71 13.98 6.33
N ALA A 184 -17.93 14.30 6.74
CA ALA A 184 -19.01 13.31 6.80
C ALA A 184 -19.48 12.88 5.40
N SER A 185 -19.51 13.81 4.45
CA SER A 185 -19.77 13.53 3.02
C SER A 185 -18.65 12.71 2.41
N PHE A 186 -17.39 13.07 2.74
CA PHE A 186 -16.22 12.34 2.30
C PHE A 186 -16.16 10.91 2.85
N ALA A 187 -16.48 10.68 4.13
CA ALA A 187 -16.57 9.35 4.73
C ALA A 187 -17.61 8.47 4.01
N LYS A 188 -18.76 9.03 3.63
CA LYS A 188 -19.76 8.32 2.82
C LYS A 188 -19.22 7.98 1.43
N HIS A 189 -18.42 8.85 0.83
CA HIS A 189 -17.75 8.59 -0.45
C HIS A 189 -16.72 7.46 -0.29
N MET A 190 -15.87 7.50 0.75
CA MET A 190 -14.93 6.43 1.08
C MET A 190 -15.62 5.07 1.19
N ASN A 191 -16.76 5.00 1.89
CA ASN A 191 -17.50 3.75 2.07
C ASN A 191 -18.13 3.25 0.76
N ARG A 192 -18.64 4.12 -0.11
CA ARG A 192 -19.10 3.73 -1.45
C ARG A 192 -17.93 3.17 -2.27
N ARG A 193 -16.79 3.88 -2.27
CA ARG A 193 -15.62 3.44 -3.01
C ARG A 193 -15.06 2.12 -2.48
N ALA A 194 -15.07 1.90 -1.17
CA ALA A 194 -14.72 0.62 -0.55
C ALA A 194 -15.59 -0.53 -1.08
N GLN A 195 -16.90 -0.34 -1.16
CA GLN A 195 -17.83 -1.34 -1.73
C GLN A 195 -17.51 -1.60 -3.21
N ASP A 196 -17.26 -0.56 -4.01
CA ASP A 196 -16.90 -0.68 -5.43
C ASP A 196 -15.60 -1.46 -5.64
N LEU A 197 -14.67 -1.36 -4.69
CA LEU A 197 -13.40 -2.10 -4.68
C LEU A 197 -13.50 -3.52 -4.12
N GLY A 198 -14.66 -3.93 -3.57
CA GLY A 198 -14.82 -5.24 -2.94
C GLY A 198 -14.25 -5.34 -1.51
N MET A 199 -14.06 -4.20 -0.83
CA MET A 199 -13.63 -4.10 0.57
C MET A 199 -14.85 -4.22 1.50
N PHE A 200 -15.45 -5.41 1.56
CA PHE A 200 -16.75 -5.61 2.23
C PHE A 200 -16.66 -5.63 3.76
N ASP A 201 -15.48 -5.84 4.32
CA ASP A 201 -15.21 -5.81 5.76
C ASP A 201 -14.54 -4.51 6.22
N THR A 202 -14.76 -3.42 5.47
CA THR A 202 -14.21 -2.09 5.74
C THR A 202 -15.32 -1.08 5.95
N HIS A 203 -15.16 -0.23 6.97
CA HIS A 203 -16.01 0.92 7.23
C HIS A 203 -15.17 2.11 7.69
N PHE A 204 -15.31 3.24 7.00
CA PHE A 204 -14.63 4.50 7.30
C PHE A 204 -15.60 5.49 7.96
N VAL A 205 -15.16 6.12 9.04
CA VAL A 205 -15.91 7.16 9.76
C VAL A 205 -15.30 8.55 9.54
N ASN A 206 -13.99 8.60 9.29
CA ASN A 206 -13.24 9.82 9.03
C ASN A 206 -12.19 9.60 7.95
N ALA A 207 -11.62 10.68 7.43
CA ALA A 207 -10.63 10.66 6.36
C ALA A 207 -9.21 10.32 6.84
N SER A 208 -8.92 10.45 8.13
CA SER A 208 -7.57 10.40 8.68
C SER A 208 -7.16 9.07 9.30
N GLY A 209 -8.13 8.26 9.74
CA GLY A 209 -7.91 7.05 10.52
C GLY A 209 -7.72 7.32 12.02
N LEU A 210 -8.15 8.48 12.52
CA LEU A 210 -8.32 8.67 13.94
C LEU A 210 -9.29 7.63 14.49
N HIS A 211 -9.02 7.17 15.70
CA HIS A 211 -9.76 6.04 16.25
C HIS A 211 -11.24 6.34 16.46
N ASP A 212 -12.06 5.41 16.03
CA ASP A 212 -13.48 5.28 16.29
C ASP A 212 -13.79 3.77 16.25
N ASP A 213 -14.67 3.28 17.12
CA ASP A 213 -15.00 1.84 17.20
C ASP A 213 -15.65 1.33 15.90
N GLU A 214 -16.33 2.20 15.16
CA GLU A 214 -16.95 1.89 13.87
C GLU A 214 -15.99 2.10 12.68
N HIS A 215 -14.74 2.53 12.91
CA HIS A 215 -13.73 2.72 11.88
C HIS A 215 -12.81 1.50 11.80
N TYR A 216 -13.13 0.55 10.94
CA TYR A 216 -12.42 -0.73 10.84
C TYR A 216 -12.13 -1.14 9.39
N SER A 217 -11.22 -2.07 9.24
CA SER A 217 -10.87 -2.72 7.97
C SER A 217 -10.30 -4.12 8.24
N THR A 218 -9.77 -4.78 7.21
CA THR A 218 -8.98 -6.01 7.30
C THR A 218 -7.63 -5.83 6.62
N ALA A 219 -6.65 -6.67 6.94
CA ALA A 219 -5.36 -6.61 6.25
C ALA A 219 -5.51 -6.90 4.74
N ARG A 220 -6.44 -7.80 4.38
CA ARG A 220 -6.81 -8.10 2.99
C ARG A 220 -7.39 -6.87 2.28
N ASP A 221 -8.36 -6.19 2.89
CA ASP A 221 -9.03 -5.04 2.26
C ASP A 221 -8.06 -3.86 2.08
N ILE A 222 -7.16 -3.64 3.06
CA ILE A 222 -6.10 -2.65 2.91
C ILE A 222 -5.11 -3.03 1.78
N ALA A 223 -4.80 -4.34 1.57
CA ALA A 223 -3.99 -4.79 0.43
C ALA A 223 -4.64 -4.44 -0.90
N LEU A 224 -5.92 -4.75 -1.01
CA LEU A 224 -6.73 -4.42 -2.18
C LEU A 224 -6.78 -2.91 -2.42
N LEU A 225 -6.95 -2.11 -1.37
CA LEU A 225 -6.91 -0.66 -1.45
C LEU A 225 -5.54 -0.16 -1.94
N LEU A 226 -4.45 -0.69 -1.38
CA LEU A 226 -3.10 -0.28 -1.79
C LEU A 226 -2.86 -0.63 -3.26
N GLU A 227 -3.22 -1.84 -3.72
CA GLU A 227 -3.12 -2.22 -5.14
C GLU A 227 -3.85 -1.20 -6.02
N LYS A 228 -5.12 -0.90 -5.71
CA LYS A 228 -5.92 0.06 -6.50
C LYS A 228 -5.35 1.47 -6.44
N THR A 229 -4.83 1.88 -5.32
CA THR A 229 -4.13 3.17 -5.19
C THR A 229 -2.89 3.21 -6.10
N LEU A 230 -2.16 2.11 -6.21
CA LEU A 230 -0.96 2.00 -7.06
C LEU A 230 -1.27 1.94 -8.56
N GLU A 231 -2.48 1.63 -9.00
CA GLU A 231 -2.91 1.73 -10.39
C GLU A 231 -2.96 3.20 -10.86
N ASN A 232 -3.22 4.14 -9.96
CA ASN A 232 -3.17 5.57 -10.24
C ASN A 232 -1.72 6.08 -10.20
N ALA A 233 -1.22 6.62 -11.32
CA ALA A 233 0.18 7.05 -11.45
C ALA A 233 0.56 8.15 -10.44
N THR A 234 -0.32 9.11 -10.18
CA THR A 234 -0.09 10.18 -9.20
C THR A 234 -0.01 9.62 -7.79
N CYS A 235 -0.94 8.74 -7.41
CA CYS A 235 -0.90 8.10 -6.10
C CYS A 235 0.39 7.29 -5.90
N ARG A 236 0.80 6.53 -6.92
CA ARG A 236 2.06 5.77 -6.90
C ARG A 236 3.25 6.69 -6.70
N GLU A 237 3.35 7.79 -7.44
CA GLU A 237 4.40 8.79 -7.30
C GLU A 237 4.47 9.32 -5.86
N ILE A 238 3.33 9.75 -5.29
CA ILE A 238 3.26 10.29 -3.93
C ILE A 238 3.70 9.25 -2.89
N LEU A 239 3.22 8.00 -3.01
CA LEU A 239 3.57 6.91 -2.10
C LEU A 239 5.05 6.50 -2.16
N SER A 240 5.72 6.75 -3.30
CA SER A 240 7.15 6.47 -3.52
C SER A 240 8.05 7.67 -3.24
N THR A 241 7.50 8.82 -2.88
CA THR A 241 8.27 10.04 -2.67
C THR A 241 8.90 10.07 -1.28
N SER A 242 10.21 10.27 -1.23
CA SER A 242 11.00 10.35 0.00
C SER A 242 10.89 11.72 0.66
N VAL A 243 10.99 12.78 -0.16
CA VAL A 243 11.03 14.18 0.29
C VAL A 243 10.25 15.04 -0.69
N TYR A 244 9.41 15.90 -0.17
CA TYR A 244 8.66 16.89 -0.92
C TYR A 244 8.84 18.27 -0.29
N THR A 245 8.96 19.32 -1.11
CA THR A 245 8.97 20.70 -0.64
C THR A 245 7.67 21.37 -1.07
N THR A 246 6.91 21.89 -0.13
CA THR A 246 5.63 22.56 -0.42
C THR A 246 5.81 23.82 -1.27
N SER A 247 4.75 24.28 -1.88
CA SER A 247 4.71 25.56 -2.56
C SER A 247 5.11 26.70 -1.61
N ARG A 248 5.71 27.75 -2.19
CA ARG A 248 6.08 28.95 -1.44
C ARG A 248 4.85 29.80 -1.17
N ASN A 249 4.74 30.29 0.06
CA ASN A 249 3.66 31.17 0.48
C ASN A 249 4.16 32.24 1.47
N SER A 250 3.25 33.02 2.05
CA SER A 250 3.59 34.11 2.98
C SER A 250 4.13 33.60 4.32
N VAL A 251 3.71 32.41 4.75
CA VAL A 251 4.14 31.76 6.01
C VAL A 251 5.48 31.04 5.79
N HIS A 252 5.60 30.31 4.69
CA HIS A 252 6.76 29.55 4.30
C HIS A 252 7.37 30.06 2.97
N PRO A 253 8.17 31.17 2.97
CA PRO A 253 8.69 31.78 1.75
C PRO A 253 9.63 30.89 0.93
N ASN A 254 10.19 29.84 1.53
CA ASN A 254 11.03 28.84 0.86
C ASN A 254 10.33 27.49 0.62
N GLY A 255 9.04 27.38 0.99
CA GLY A 255 8.36 26.11 1.14
C GLY A 255 8.76 25.40 2.44
N MET A 256 8.06 24.32 2.75
CA MET A 256 8.32 23.45 3.89
C MET A 256 8.75 22.07 3.39
N GLU A 257 9.86 21.55 3.91
CA GLU A 257 10.31 20.20 3.58
C GLU A 257 9.52 19.16 4.37
N ILE A 258 8.88 18.24 3.67
CA ILE A 258 8.12 17.13 4.23
C ILE A 258 8.84 15.83 3.86
N ARG A 259 9.14 14.99 4.86
CA ARG A 259 9.83 13.70 4.67
C ARG A 259 8.88 12.52 4.88
N SER A 260 9.05 11.48 4.11
CA SER A 260 8.31 10.24 4.24
C SER A 260 8.63 9.53 5.56
N VAL A 261 7.59 9.41 6.42
CA VAL A 261 7.71 8.66 7.69
C VAL A 261 7.99 7.18 7.42
N VAL A 262 7.44 6.62 6.34
CA VAL A 262 7.70 5.22 5.95
C VAL A 262 9.17 5.02 5.63
N GLU A 263 9.73 5.87 4.80
CA GLU A 263 11.14 5.77 4.42
C GLU A 263 12.08 5.93 5.61
N LEU A 264 11.81 6.92 6.49
CA LEU A 264 12.58 7.12 7.71
C LEU A 264 12.58 5.88 8.62
N ARG A 265 11.49 5.09 8.64
CA ARG A 265 11.41 3.86 9.41
C ARG A 265 12.05 2.66 8.71
N MET A 266 12.10 2.68 7.37
CA MET A 266 12.63 1.59 6.56
C MET A 266 14.10 1.80 6.15
N GLN A 267 14.72 2.96 6.49
CA GLN A 267 16.08 3.32 6.05
C GLN A 267 17.16 2.30 6.45
N ASP A 268 17.00 1.68 7.61
CA ASP A 268 17.95 0.68 8.13
C ASP A 268 17.59 -0.75 7.69
N TYR A 269 16.50 -0.90 6.93
CA TYR A 269 15.98 -2.18 6.48
C TYR A 269 16.12 -2.30 4.96
N GLN A 270 17.12 -3.05 4.51
CA GLN A 270 17.46 -3.23 3.10
C GLN A 270 17.55 -4.73 2.77
N PRO A 271 16.41 -5.44 2.61
CA PRO A 271 16.42 -6.85 2.26
C PRO A 271 17.03 -7.05 0.86
N GLU A 272 17.97 -8.00 0.70
CA GLU A 272 18.69 -8.23 -0.56
C GLU A 272 17.76 -8.66 -1.72
N GLN A 273 16.62 -9.27 -1.40
CA GLN A 273 15.74 -9.92 -2.37
C GLN A 273 14.50 -9.10 -2.72
N VAL A 274 14.27 -8.00 -2.01
CA VAL A 274 13.09 -7.15 -2.18
C VAL A 274 13.52 -5.70 -2.15
N LYS A 275 13.13 -4.93 -3.17
CA LYS A 275 13.36 -3.50 -3.21
C LYS A 275 12.11 -2.77 -2.74
N PHE A 276 12.14 -2.24 -1.53
CA PHE A 276 11.09 -1.38 -1.00
C PHE A 276 10.87 -0.15 -1.91
N GLN A 277 9.62 0.16 -2.22
CA GLN A 277 9.23 1.24 -3.11
C GLN A 277 8.46 2.36 -2.42
N GLY A 278 7.78 2.06 -1.32
CA GLY A 278 6.99 3.03 -0.59
C GLY A 278 5.85 2.42 0.21
N GLY A 279 4.97 3.28 0.72
CA GLY A 279 3.82 2.83 1.49
C GLY A 279 3.24 3.86 2.44
N LYS A 280 2.46 3.40 3.42
CA LYS A 280 1.83 4.23 4.45
C LYS A 280 1.91 3.57 5.82
N THR A 281 2.42 4.30 6.81
CA THR A 281 2.39 3.89 8.24
C THR A 281 1.09 4.34 8.90
N GLY A 282 0.73 3.67 10.00
CA GLY A 282 -0.34 4.06 10.90
C GLY A 282 0.01 3.77 12.35
N PHE A 283 -0.61 4.52 13.25
CA PHE A 283 -0.57 4.25 14.68
C PHE A 283 -1.77 4.91 15.39
N THR A 284 -2.43 4.17 16.22
CA THR A 284 -3.26 4.61 17.35
C THR A 284 -3.04 3.63 18.50
N ASP A 285 -3.37 4.02 19.72
CA ASP A 285 -3.23 3.12 20.88
C ASP A 285 -4.02 1.81 20.70
N GLN A 286 -5.16 1.87 20.00
CA GLN A 286 -6.03 0.72 19.74
C GLN A 286 -5.54 -0.15 18.59
N ALA A 287 -5.00 0.46 17.53
CA ALA A 287 -4.51 -0.24 16.35
C ALA A 287 -3.11 -0.84 16.57
N GLY A 288 -2.28 -0.21 17.41
CA GLY A 288 -0.85 -0.45 17.43
C GLY A 288 -0.16 0.11 16.19
N TYR A 289 1.05 -0.36 15.92
CA TYR A 289 1.78 0.03 14.71
C TYR A 289 1.23 -0.69 13.48
N CYS A 290 0.95 0.08 12.44
CA CYS A 290 0.42 -0.40 11.16
C CYS A 290 1.34 0.02 10.02
N LEU A 291 1.43 -0.85 9.00
CA LEU A 291 2.16 -0.58 7.76
C LEU A 291 1.46 -1.22 6.57
N ALA A 292 1.18 -0.43 5.56
CA ALA A 292 0.85 -0.87 4.22
C ALA A 292 1.99 -0.45 3.29
N SER A 293 2.67 -1.40 2.66
CA SER A 293 3.84 -1.12 1.83
C SER A 293 3.84 -1.95 0.55
N PHE A 294 4.57 -1.47 -0.45
CA PHE A 294 4.79 -2.21 -1.68
C PHE A 294 6.27 -2.24 -2.03
N ALA A 295 6.65 -3.32 -2.72
CA ALA A 295 8.02 -3.59 -3.07
C ALA A 295 8.10 -4.33 -4.42
N GLU A 296 9.25 -4.24 -5.07
CA GLU A 296 9.60 -5.05 -6.23
C GLU A 296 10.48 -6.21 -5.80
N GLN A 297 10.22 -7.40 -6.35
CA GLN A 297 11.13 -8.53 -6.16
C GLN A 297 12.41 -8.26 -6.95
N GLY A 298 13.55 -8.27 -6.28
CA GLY A 298 14.85 -8.18 -6.93
C GLY A 298 15.09 -9.40 -7.82
N SER A 299 15.80 -9.22 -8.95
CA SER A 299 16.31 -10.35 -9.73
C SER A 299 17.23 -11.19 -8.85
N ASP A 300 16.99 -12.50 -8.75
CA ASP A 300 17.90 -13.42 -8.05
C ASP A 300 19.30 -13.33 -8.70
N PRO A 301 20.33 -12.80 -8.02
CA PRO A 301 21.66 -12.70 -8.59
C PRO A 301 22.33 -14.07 -8.75
N LYS A 302 21.67 -15.17 -8.35
CA LYS A 302 22.19 -16.55 -8.41
C LYS A 302 21.47 -17.44 -9.41
N GLY A 303 20.55 -16.89 -10.21
CA GLY A 303 19.76 -17.61 -11.23
C GLY A 303 20.32 -17.52 -12.65
N ALA A 304 21.64 -17.36 -12.83
CA ALA A 304 22.32 -17.44 -14.12
C ALA A 304 23.27 -18.63 -14.14
#